data_0421f7f204475d5425d3106b6af0f54a
#
_entry.id   0421f7f204475d5425d3106b6af0f54a
#
_cell.length_a   1.000
_cell.length_b   1.000
_cell.length_c   1.000
_cell.angle_alpha   90.00
_cell.angle_beta   90.00
_cell.angle_gamma   90.00
#
_symmetry.space_group_name_H-M   'P 1'
#
loop_
_entity.id
_entity.type
_entity.pdbx_description
1 polymer ?
#
loop_
_entity_poly.entity_id
_entity_poly.type
_entity_poly.pdbx_seq_one_letter_code
_entity_poly.pdbx_strand_id
1 'polypeptide(L)'
;SADAAAATQWLFTREDLQFTPSVTGVYDALLDASSSPNKHSAQTMTSEQERVLRGKGVHLIYKMGEFLQVGQHVMVAAATYFHRFFMRRPLQVHRAGSGWSHYEIAAACVFLACKSEESLRKLPFIVDAVMASLDKSPEGQMRWADRSFRSHHGSHEFAKWRDCILLHEEALLTTL
;
A
#
# COMPACT_ATOMS: atom_id res chain seq x y z
N SER A 1 11.97 -13.85 -25.93
CA SER A 1 10.97 -12.88 -26.34
C SER A 1 10.69 -11.92 -25.19
N ALA A 2 10.25 -10.70 -25.48
CA ALA A 2 9.96 -9.68 -24.45
C ALA A 2 8.92 -10.16 -23.43
N ASP A 3 7.93 -10.94 -23.85
CA ASP A 3 6.89 -11.50 -23.00
C ASP A 3 7.44 -12.49 -21.95
N ALA A 4 8.45 -13.28 -22.30
CA ALA A 4 9.08 -14.20 -21.36
C ALA A 4 9.89 -13.45 -20.29
N ALA A 5 10.56 -12.36 -20.65
CA ALA A 5 11.28 -11.50 -19.71
C ALA A 5 10.32 -10.77 -18.76
N ALA A 6 9.19 -10.25 -19.28
CA ALA A 6 8.15 -9.61 -18.47
C ALA A 6 7.51 -10.59 -17.48
N ALA A 7 7.27 -11.84 -17.87
CA ALA A 7 6.72 -12.86 -16.99
C ALA A 7 7.65 -13.25 -15.85
N THR A 8 8.98 -13.22 -16.07
CA THR A 8 9.98 -13.63 -15.07
C THR A 8 10.35 -12.52 -14.09
N GLN A 9 10.12 -11.25 -14.42
CA GLN A 9 10.51 -10.13 -13.56
C GLN A 9 9.83 -10.12 -12.17
N TRP A 10 8.73 -10.85 -12.00
CA TRP A 10 7.97 -10.98 -10.75
C TRP A 10 8.10 -12.35 -10.10
N LEU A 11 9.03 -13.17 -10.57
CA LEU A 11 9.38 -14.44 -9.93
C LEU A 11 10.53 -14.20 -8.95
N PHE A 12 10.31 -14.53 -7.69
CA PHE A 12 11.27 -14.37 -6.61
C PHE A 12 11.56 -15.73 -5.98
N THR A 13 12.84 -15.99 -5.70
CA THR A 13 13.26 -17.15 -4.95
C THR A 13 12.96 -16.96 -3.45
N ARG A 14 13.04 -18.03 -2.68
CA ARG A 14 12.94 -17.95 -1.21
C ARG A 14 14.07 -17.07 -0.63
N GLU A 15 15.23 -17.05 -1.26
CA GLU A 15 16.36 -16.24 -0.85
C GLU A 15 16.10 -14.74 -1.11
N ASP A 16 15.56 -14.40 -2.28
CA ASP A 16 15.18 -13.00 -2.60
C ASP A 16 14.23 -12.39 -1.56
N LEU A 17 13.35 -13.20 -0.96
CA LEU A 17 12.44 -12.75 0.08
C LEU A 17 13.13 -12.37 1.39
N GLN A 18 14.38 -12.79 1.60
CA GLN A 18 15.20 -12.43 2.76
C GLN A 18 16.06 -11.19 2.52
N PHE A 19 16.28 -10.83 1.25
CA PHE A 19 17.16 -9.75 0.83
C PHE A 19 16.39 -8.63 0.10
N THR A 20 15.21 -8.26 0.61
CA THR A 20 14.38 -7.19 0.07
C THR A 20 15.05 -5.82 0.23
N PRO A 21 14.60 -4.79 -0.53
CA PRO A 21 15.09 -3.43 -0.37
C PRO A 21 15.03 -2.90 1.06
N SER A 22 14.03 -3.30 1.84
CA SER A 22 13.88 -2.91 3.24
C SER A 22 14.96 -3.49 4.16
N VAL A 23 15.47 -4.68 3.83
CA VAL A 23 16.50 -5.37 4.61
C VAL A 23 17.88 -4.94 4.19
N THR A 24 18.12 -4.85 2.88
CA THR A 24 19.44 -4.54 2.31
C THR A 24 19.76 -3.06 2.24
N GLY A 25 18.72 -2.20 2.23
CA GLY A 25 18.86 -0.78 1.94
C GLY A 25 19.17 -0.45 0.47
N VAL A 26 19.24 -1.48 -0.39
CA VAL A 26 19.55 -1.32 -1.81
C VAL A 26 18.26 -1.38 -2.62
N TYR A 27 17.98 -0.35 -3.40
CA TYR A 27 16.83 -0.28 -4.30
C TYR A 27 17.16 0.53 -5.56
N ASP A 28 16.39 0.33 -6.60
CA ASP A 28 16.60 1.02 -7.86
C ASP A 28 16.15 2.49 -7.75
N ALA A 29 17.11 3.40 -7.54
CA ALA A 29 16.87 4.82 -7.41
C ALA A 29 16.45 5.49 -8.74
N LEU A 30 16.62 4.81 -9.88
CA LEU A 30 16.25 5.36 -11.19
C LEU A 30 14.73 5.50 -11.37
N LEU A 31 13.95 4.81 -10.53
CA LEU A 31 12.49 4.93 -10.52
C LEU A 31 11.97 6.07 -9.64
N ASP A 32 12.83 6.73 -8.87
CA ASP A 32 12.47 7.90 -8.06
C ASP A 32 12.85 9.19 -8.79
N ALA A 33 11.99 9.65 -9.68
CA ALA A 33 12.17 10.93 -10.39
C ALA A 33 12.28 12.17 -9.46
N SER A 34 12.01 12.01 -8.17
CA SER A 34 12.10 13.05 -7.13
C SER A 34 13.34 12.92 -6.23
N SER A 35 14.14 11.89 -6.40
CA SER A 35 15.29 11.65 -5.53
C SER A 35 16.50 12.42 -6.04
N SER A 36 16.90 13.45 -5.31
CA SER A 36 18.24 14.04 -5.39
C SER A 36 19.30 12.91 -5.23
N PRO A 37 20.45 12.98 -5.94
CA PRO A 37 21.47 11.90 -5.94
C PRO A 37 22.20 11.72 -4.61
N ASN A 38 21.75 12.34 -3.54
CA ASN A 38 22.24 12.08 -2.19
C ASN A 38 21.69 10.76 -1.72
N LYS A 39 22.55 9.76 -1.67
CA LYS A 39 22.35 8.44 -1.06
C LYS A 39 21.77 8.59 0.35
N HIS A 40 20.45 8.66 0.45
CA HIS A 40 19.81 8.38 1.70
C HIS A 40 19.91 6.86 1.89
N SER A 41 20.78 6.41 2.78
CA SER A 41 20.75 5.03 3.21
C SER A 41 19.36 4.80 3.80
N ALA A 42 18.52 4.06 3.08
CA ALA A 42 17.24 3.65 3.62
C ALA A 42 17.52 2.97 4.97
N GLN A 43 16.81 3.37 6.01
CA GLN A 43 16.99 2.78 7.32
C GLN A 43 16.61 1.31 7.22
N THR A 44 17.58 0.42 7.31
CA THR A 44 17.38 -1.02 7.17
C THR A 44 16.61 -1.58 8.35
N MET A 45 15.80 -2.58 8.09
CA MET A 45 15.07 -3.34 9.10
C MET A 45 15.41 -4.82 9.02
N THR A 46 15.07 -5.59 10.06
CA THR A 46 15.18 -7.04 9.99
C THR A 46 14.08 -7.62 9.12
N SER A 47 14.34 -8.80 8.51
CA SER A 47 13.34 -9.53 7.73
C SER A 47 12.07 -9.82 8.55
N GLU A 48 12.20 -10.07 9.85
CA GLU A 48 11.06 -10.28 10.75
C GLU A 48 10.24 -8.99 10.95
N GLN A 49 10.89 -7.84 11.10
CA GLN A 49 10.20 -6.55 11.19
C GLN A 49 9.44 -6.24 9.90
N GLU A 50 10.06 -6.48 8.75
CA GLU A 50 9.41 -6.32 7.46
C GLU A 50 8.20 -7.24 7.32
N ARG A 51 8.33 -8.51 7.70
CA ARG A 51 7.23 -9.48 7.68
C ARG A 51 6.03 -9.02 8.51
N VAL A 52 6.28 -8.49 9.71
CA VAL A 52 5.23 -7.95 10.59
C VAL A 52 4.55 -6.74 9.94
N LEU A 53 5.31 -5.81 9.37
CA LEU A 53 4.75 -4.61 8.73
C LEU A 53 3.95 -4.97 7.46
N ARG A 54 4.46 -5.89 6.65
CA ARG A 54 3.72 -6.42 5.49
C ARG A 54 2.41 -7.09 5.93
N GLY A 55 2.45 -7.87 7.02
CA GLY A 55 1.25 -8.49 7.60
C GLY A 55 0.19 -7.46 8.01
N LYS A 56 0.61 -6.33 8.61
CA LYS A 56 -0.30 -5.22 8.96
C LYS A 56 -0.91 -4.57 7.73
N GLY A 57 -0.12 -4.38 6.66
CA GLY A 57 -0.62 -3.83 5.40
C GLY A 57 -1.64 -4.74 4.74
N VAL A 58 -1.37 -6.04 4.67
CA VAL A 58 -2.32 -7.04 4.13
C VAL A 58 -3.59 -7.08 4.98
N HIS A 59 -3.47 -7.04 6.31
CA HIS A 59 -4.64 -6.98 7.19
C HIS A 59 -5.52 -5.74 6.91
N LEU A 60 -4.90 -4.58 6.66
CA LEU A 60 -5.63 -3.38 6.25
C LEU A 60 -6.36 -3.59 4.92
N ILE A 61 -5.72 -4.19 3.91
CA ILE A 61 -6.35 -4.50 2.61
C ILE A 61 -7.63 -5.30 2.80
N TYR A 62 -7.59 -6.36 3.62
CA TYR A 62 -8.77 -7.19 3.86
C TYR A 62 -9.87 -6.43 4.61
N LYS A 63 -9.53 -5.65 5.64
CA LYS A 63 -10.51 -4.81 6.35
C LYS A 63 -11.19 -3.78 5.43
N MET A 64 -10.39 -3.12 4.59
CA MET A 64 -10.95 -2.20 3.59
C MET A 64 -11.85 -2.92 2.59
N GLY A 65 -11.45 -4.12 2.14
CA GLY A 65 -12.24 -4.94 1.24
C GLY A 65 -13.59 -5.34 1.83
N GLU A 66 -13.63 -5.72 3.10
CA GLU A 66 -14.86 -6.01 3.83
C GLU A 66 -15.75 -4.76 3.97
N PHE A 67 -15.17 -3.61 4.31
CA PHE A 67 -15.90 -2.35 4.40
C PHE A 67 -16.51 -1.94 3.06
N LEU A 68 -15.76 -2.04 1.97
CA LEU A 68 -16.15 -1.71 0.61
C LEU A 68 -17.06 -2.76 -0.02
N GLN A 69 -17.19 -3.93 0.58
CA GLN A 69 -17.92 -5.08 0.03
C GLN A 69 -17.44 -5.44 -1.39
N VAL A 70 -16.14 -5.53 -1.56
CA VAL A 70 -15.53 -5.99 -2.82
C VAL A 70 -15.27 -7.51 -2.76
N GLY A 71 -15.20 -8.12 -3.94
CA GLY A 71 -14.92 -9.55 -4.05
C GLY A 71 -13.52 -9.92 -3.61
N GLN A 72 -13.32 -11.19 -3.23
CA GLN A 72 -12.03 -11.70 -2.78
C GLN A 72 -10.93 -11.52 -3.84
N HIS A 73 -11.26 -11.62 -5.13
CA HIS A 73 -10.32 -11.40 -6.22
C HIS A 73 -9.68 -10.00 -6.17
N VAL A 74 -10.46 -8.95 -5.83
CA VAL A 74 -9.93 -7.59 -5.66
C VAL A 74 -8.93 -7.52 -4.50
N MET A 75 -9.25 -8.16 -3.37
CA MET A 75 -8.36 -8.18 -2.21
C MET A 75 -7.05 -8.93 -2.49
N VAL A 76 -7.14 -10.04 -3.23
CA VAL A 76 -5.97 -10.81 -3.66
C VAL A 76 -5.12 -10.01 -4.64
N ALA A 77 -5.73 -9.32 -5.61
CA ALA A 77 -5.02 -8.43 -6.53
C ALA A 77 -4.30 -7.30 -5.76
N ALA A 78 -5.01 -6.64 -4.83
CA ALA A 78 -4.41 -5.59 -3.99
C ALA A 78 -3.23 -6.10 -3.16
N ALA A 79 -3.35 -7.28 -2.54
CA ALA A 79 -2.26 -7.90 -1.78
C ALA A 79 -1.07 -8.27 -2.69
N THR A 80 -1.33 -8.72 -3.91
CA THR A 80 -0.28 -9.01 -4.90
C THR A 80 0.47 -7.74 -5.28
N TYR A 81 -0.23 -6.65 -5.61
CA TYR A 81 0.39 -5.34 -5.89
C TYR A 81 1.22 -4.85 -4.72
N PHE A 82 0.68 -4.95 -3.52
CA PHE A 82 1.37 -4.57 -2.28
C PHE A 82 2.68 -5.32 -2.08
N HIS A 83 2.68 -6.65 -2.23
CA HIS A 83 3.90 -7.44 -2.09
C HIS A 83 4.91 -7.18 -3.21
N ARG A 84 4.46 -7.04 -4.46
CA ARG A 84 5.32 -6.70 -5.60
C ARG A 84 5.99 -5.34 -5.40
N PHE A 85 5.26 -4.34 -4.93
CA PHE A 85 5.80 -3.01 -4.65
C PHE A 85 6.97 -3.08 -3.67
N PHE A 86 6.80 -3.78 -2.54
CA PHE A 86 7.84 -3.89 -1.53
C PHE A 86 8.97 -4.90 -1.86
N MET A 87 8.88 -5.60 -2.97
CA MET A 87 10.03 -6.30 -3.57
C MET A 87 10.94 -5.36 -4.39
N ARG A 88 10.48 -4.14 -4.68
CA ARG A 88 11.22 -3.12 -5.44
C ARG A 88 11.52 -1.86 -4.63
N ARG A 89 10.73 -1.57 -3.61
CA ARG A 89 10.78 -0.35 -2.82
C ARG A 89 10.92 -0.66 -1.33
N PRO A 90 11.73 0.12 -0.58
CA PRO A 90 11.89 -0.11 0.85
C PRO A 90 10.66 0.31 1.64
N LEU A 91 10.34 -0.46 2.69
CA LEU A 91 9.40 -0.09 3.73
C LEU A 91 9.99 1.00 4.62
N GLN A 92 9.14 1.90 5.08
CA GLN A 92 9.49 2.91 6.07
C GLN A 92 9.49 2.29 7.49
N VAL A 93 10.59 2.44 8.21
CA VAL A 93 10.72 1.97 9.61
C VAL A 93 10.08 2.96 10.57
N HIS A 94 10.33 4.25 10.36
CA HIS A 94 9.86 5.34 11.19
C HIS A 94 9.15 6.41 10.36
N ARG A 95 8.23 7.13 11.00
CA ARG A 95 7.41 8.17 10.33
C ARG A 95 8.24 9.28 9.65
N ALA A 96 9.48 9.49 10.08
CA ALA A 96 10.43 10.45 9.51
C ALA A 96 11.54 9.80 8.67
N GLY A 97 11.47 8.48 8.43
CA GLY A 97 12.48 7.75 7.65
C GLY A 97 12.23 7.81 6.15
N SER A 98 13.28 7.51 5.38
CA SER A 98 13.15 7.26 3.94
C SER A 98 12.49 5.89 3.72
N GLY A 99 11.54 5.84 2.79
CA GLY A 99 10.80 4.63 2.46
C GLY A 99 9.29 4.86 2.42
N TRP A 100 8.55 3.79 2.23
CA TRP A 100 7.12 3.83 1.96
C TRP A 100 6.31 3.23 3.11
N SER A 101 5.27 3.94 3.54
CA SER A 101 4.38 3.46 4.61
C SER A 101 3.54 2.28 4.13
N HIS A 102 3.54 1.19 4.90
CA HIS A 102 2.72 0.00 4.58
C HIS A 102 1.21 0.29 4.55
N TYR A 103 0.71 1.21 5.37
CA TYR A 103 -0.71 1.57 5.35
C TYR A 103 -1.09 2.43 4.14
N GLU A 104 -0.23 3.36 3.76
CA GLU A 104 -0.47 4.25 2.62
C GLU A 104 -0.44 3.47 1.30
N ILE A 105 0.57 2.62 1.12
CA ILE A 105 0.66 1.74 -0.05
C ILE A 105 -0.50 0.72 -0.06
N ALA A 106 -0.90 0.15 1.07
CA ALA A 106 -2.04 -0.76 1.14
C ALA A 106 -3.34 -0.10 0.65
N ALA A 107 -3.61 1.13 1.09
CA ALA A 107 -4.78 1.89 0.67
C ALA A 107 -4.78 2.18 -0.85
N ALA A 108 -3.62 2.59 -1.39
CA ALA A 108 -3.47 2.82 -2.82
C ALA A 108 -3.61 1.52 -3.63
N CYS A 109 -3.09 0.38 -3.12
CA CYS A 109 -3.26 -0.93 -3.75
C CYS A 109 -4.74 -1.35 -3.85
N VAL A 110 -5.55 -1.09 -2.82
CA VAL A 110 -7.00 -1.35 -2.86
C VAL A 110 -7.67 -0.48 -3.91
N PHE A 111 -7.31 0.79 -3.99
CA PHE A 111 -7.85 1.70 -5.00
C PHE A 111 -7.51 1.24 -6.41
N LEU A 112 -6.24 0.91 -6.68
CA LEU A 112 -5.79 0.39 -7.97
C LEU A 112 -6.46 -0.94 -8.32
N ALA A 113 -6.56 -1.88 -7.36
CA ALA A 113 -7.20 -3.17 -7.58
C ALA A 113 -8.70 -3.04 -7.89
N CYS A 114 -9.41 -2.10 -7.26
CA CYS A 114 -10.80 -1.81 -7.60
C CYS A 114 -10.96 -1.36 -9.06
N LYS A 115 -9.96 -0.68 -9.62
CA LYS A 115 -9.97 -0.25 -11.03
C LYS A 115 -9.63 -1.42 -11.97
N SER A 116 -8.55 -2.15 -11.69
CA SER A 116 -8.06 -3.24 -12.55
C SER A 116 -9.00 -4.43 -12.61
N GLU A 117 -9.71 -4.71 -11.52
CA GLU A 117 -10.67 -5.81 -11.41
C GLU A 117 -12.12 -5.38 -11.72
N GLU A 118 -12.30 -4.25 -12.37
CA GLU A 118 -13.62 -3.69 -12.77
C GLU A 118 -14.65 -3.59 -11.64
N SER A 119 -14.20 -3.59 -10.39
CA SER A 119 -15.01 -3.43 -9.18
C SER A 119 -14.98 -1.99 -8.67
N LEU A 120 -15.29 -1.04 -9.54
CA LEU A 120 -15.08 0.39 -9.34
C LEU A 120 -15.70 0.90 -8.04
N ARG A 121 -14.88 1.61 -7.25
CA ARG A 121 -15.29 2.37 -6.07
C ARG A 121 -14.79 3.81 -6.21
N LYS A 122 -15.69 4.77 -5.92
CA LYS A 122 -15.30 6.19 -5.94
C LYS A 122 -14.27 6.45 -4.83
N LEU A 123 -13.29 7.31 -5.10
CA LEU A 123 -12.20 7.63 -4.17
C LEU A 123 -12.69 8.01 -2.75
N PRO A 124 -13.78 8.79 -2.56
CA PRO A 124 -14.29 9.05 -1.21
C PRO A 124 -14.63 7.81 -0.40
N PHE A 125 -15.15 6.74 -1.03
CA PHE A 125 -15.43 5.49 -0.32
C PHE A 125 -14.16 4.72 0.04
N ILE A 126 -13.10 4.82 -0.76
CA ILE A 126 -11.79 4.26 -0.43
C ILE A 126 -11.19 4.99 0.78
N VAL A 127 -11.33 6.32 0.83
CA VAL A 127 -10.89 7.13 1.98
C VAL A 127 -11.68 6.75 3.24
N ASP A 128 -13.01 6.64 3.14
CA ASP A 128 -13.84 6.17 4.26
C ASP A 128 -13.40 4.79 4.74
N ALA A 129 -13.10 3.87 3.81
CA ALA A 129 -12.68 2.52 4.15
C ALA A 129 -11.35 2.48 4.93
N VAL A 130 -10.35 3.27 4.53
CA VAL A 130 -9.08 3.31 5.25
C VAL A 130 -9.24 3.97 6.62
N MET A 131 -10.00 5.06 6.72
CA MET A 131 -10.27 5.73 8.00
C MET A 131 -11.01 4.81 8.96
N ALA A 132 -12.07 4.13 8.50
CA ALA A 132 -12.81 3.15 9.29
C ALA A 132 -11.94 1.98 9.76
N SER A 133 -11.08 1.48 8.88
CA SER A 133 -10.23 0.32 9.18
C SER A 133 -9.11 0.63 10.18
N LEU A 134 -8.67 1.88 10.25
CA LEU A 134 -7.61 2.34 11.15
C LEU A 134 -8.15 2.92 12.46
N ASP A 135 -9.42 3.30 12.50
CA ASP A 135 -10.06 3.85 13.71
C ASP A 135 -10.27 2.72 14.74
N LYS A 136 -9.54 2.79 15.84
CA LYS A 136 -9.60 1.82 16.93
C LYS A 136 -10.40 2.32 18.12
N SER A 137 -10.92 3.55 18.07
CA SER A 137 -11.71 4.10 19.15
C SER A 137 -13.09 3.42 19.24
N PRO A 138 -13.63 3.18 20.43
CA PRO A 138 -14.98 2.60 20.57
C PRO A 138 -16.04 3.45 19.88
N GLU A 139 -15.95 4.77 19.98
CA GLU A 139 -16.86 5.73 19.35
C GLU A 139 -16.76 5.69 17.83
N GLY A 140 -15.53 5.55 17.30
CA GLY A 140 -15.28 5.39 15.89
C GLY A 140 -15.87 4.09 15.35
N GLN A 141 -15.64 2.99 16.04
CA GLN A 141 -16.20 1.69 15.64
C GLN A 141 -17.73 1.70 15.60
N MET A 142 -18.39 2.32 16.60
CA MET A 142 -19.85 2.48 16.58
C MET A 142 -20.33 3.33 15.42
N ARG A 143 -19.64 4.45 15.14
CA ARG A 143 -19.96 5.35 14.03
C ARG A 143 -19.80 4.68 12.68
N TRP A 144 -18.72 3.96 12.46
CA TRP A 144 -18.45 3.24 11.22
C TRP A 144 -19.31 1.97 11.04
N ALA A 145 -19.92 1.46 12.11
CA ALA A 145 -20.92 0.39 12.02
C ALA A 145 -22.21 0.84 11.32
N ASP A 146 -22.53 2.12 11.40
CA ASP A 146 -23.60 2.72 10.58
C ASP A 146 -23.13 2.86 9.13
N ARG A 147 -23.63 2.01 8.26
CA ARG A 147 -23.27 2.01 6.84
C ARG A 147 -23.70 3.26 6.07
N SER A 148 -24.58 4.08 6.63
CA SER A 148 -24.96 5.38 6.06
C SER A 148 -23.97 6.48 6.42
N PHE A 149 -23.16 6.27 7.46
CA PHE A 149 -22.15 7.24 7.88
C PHE A 149 -21.11 7.48 6.77
N ARG A 150 -20.76 8.73 6.59
CA ARG A 150 -19.64 9.15 5.72
C ARG A 150 -18.80 10.15 6.48
N SER A 151 -17.50 10.09 6.25
CA SER A 151 -16.60 11.09 6.81
C SER A 151 -16.88 12.48 6.23
N HIS A 152 -16.52 13.50 6.99
CA HIS A 152 -16.64 14.87 6.51
C HIS A 152 -15.54 15.14 5.46
N HIS A 153 -15.93 15.24 4.19
CA HIS A 153 -15.00 15.39 3.05
C HIS A 153 -14.15 16.66 3.09
N GLY A 154 -14.55 17.66 3.88
CA GLY A 154 -13.77 18.87 4.15
C GLY A 154 -12.79 18.74 5.32
N SER A 155 -12.72 17.58 6.01
CA SER A 155 -11.78 17.39 7.10
C SER A 155 -10.34 17.27 6.60
N HIS A 156 -9.41 17.76 7.41
CA HIS A 156 -7.97 17.64 7.10
C HIS A 156 -7.53 16.18 6.94
N GLU A 157 -8.07 15.29 7.75
CA GLU A 157 -7.75 13.86 7.71
C GLU A 157 -8.23 13.21 6.42
N PHE A 158 -9.45 13.52 5.98
CA PHE A 158 -9.97 13.06 4.70
C PHE A 158 -9.10 13.56 3.53
N ALA A 159 -8.80 14.85 3.49
CA ALA A 159 -7.96 15.44 2.46
C ALA A 159 -6.56 14.77 2.42
N LYS A 160 -5.96 14.55 3.58
CA LYS A 160 -4.67 13.86 3.71
C LYS A 160 -4.70 12.45 3.09
N TRP A 161 -5.71 11.63 3.42
CA TRP A 161 -5.81 10.28 2.86
C TRP A 161 -6.12 10.29 1.37
N ARG A 162 -6.98 11.20 0.91
CA ARG A 162 -7.27 11.38 -0.52
C ARG A 162 -6.01 11.66 -1.32
N ASP A 163 -5.24 12.65 -0.90
CA ASP A 163 -4.03 13.10 -1.60
C ASP A 163 -2.93 12.03 -1.53
N CYS A 164 -2.83 11.36 -0.39
CA CYS A 164 -1.92 10.23 -0.18
C CYS A 164 -2.23 9.07 -1.15
N ILE A 165 -3.49 8.66 -1.27
CA ILE A 165 -3.88 7.55 -2.15
C ILE A 165 -3.56 7.88 -3.61
N LEU A 166 -3.85 9.11 -4.07
CA LEU A 166 -3.57 9.53 -5.44
C LEU A 166 -2.06 9.56 -5.73
N LEU A 167 -1.27 10.11 -4.81
CA LEU A 167 0.19 10.15 -4.93
C LEU A 167 0.79 8.74 -5.02
N HIS A 168 0.33 7.84 -4.16
CA HIS A 168 0.87 6.48 -4.10
C HIS A 168 0.34 5.59 -5.25
N GLU A 169 -0.80 5.91 -5.85
CA GLU A 169 -1.25 5.26 -7.08
C GLU A 169 -0.25 5.49 -8.23
N GLU A 170 0.23 6.72 -8.39
CA GLU A 170 1.26 7.04 -9.40
C GLU A 170 2.55 6.23 -9.14
N ALA A 171 2.99 6.16 -7.88
CA ALA A 171 4.15 5.37 -7.50
C ALA A 171 3.96 3.86 -7.77
N LEU A 172 2.75 3.32 -7.58
CA LEU A 172 2.41 1.95 -7.92
C LEU A 172 2.49 1.70 -9.42
N LEU A 173 1.87 2.56 -10.23
CA LEU A 173 1.84 2.43 -11.69
C LEU A 173 3.23 2.50 -12.33
N THR A 174 4.16 3.22 -11.71
CA THR A 174 5.55 3.31 -12.20
C THR A 174 6.44 2.16 -11.69
N THR A 175 6.02 1.44 -10.65
CA THR A 175 6.80 0.35 -10.05
C THR A 175 6.35 -1.04 -10.50
N LEU A 176 5.04 -1.23 -10.75
CA LEU A 176 4.42 -2.50 -11.16
C LEU A 176 4.45 -2.70 -12.66
#